data_0e913cebddd5b1c3d1a162cd6c54e557
#
_entry.id   0e913cebddd5b1c3d1a162cd6c54e557
#
_cell.length_a   1.000
_cell.length_b   1.000
_cell.length_c   1.000
_cell.angle_alpha   90.00
_cell.angle_beta   90.00
_cell.angle_gamma   90.00
#
_symmetry.space_group_name_H-M   'P 1'
#
loop_
_entity.id
_entity.type
_entity.pdbx_description
1 polymer ?
#
loop_
_entity_poly.entity_id
_entity_poly.type
_entity_poly.pdbx_seq_one_letter_code
_entity_poly.pdbx_strand_id
1 'polypeptide(L)'
;TWKDQSLEAGIKYIYRQSRSNTDRKAFNQTSQMWEEATPADSHFDHSQQIYSAYLGYTMKFGKFGVKAGARAEGTSLKVRYELAPDMNFGNDYFDVVPSAVVSYQLSMSQQLRLGYNMRIQRPGIWYLNPYVSNADPQNISYGNSNLDSEKSNGVNLNYSIFAQKFSFNT
;
A
#
# COMPACT_ATOMS: atom_id res chain seq x y z
N THR A 1 -27.43 -26.92 -5.03
CA THR A 1 -27.68 -26.52 -3.63
C THR A 1 -26.69 -25.44 -3.24
N TRP A 2 -27.18 -24.24 -2.83
CA TRP A 2 -26.39 -23.06 -2.45
C TRP A 2 -25.58 -23.22 -1.15
N LYS A 3 -25.61 -24.39 -0.51
CA LYS A 3 -24.97 -24.63 0.79
C LYS A 3 -23.44 -24.58 0.77
N ASP A 4 -22.83 -24.70 -0.42
CA ASP A 4 -21.37 -24.80 -0.56
C ASP A 4 -20.76 -23.61 -1.33
N GLN A 5 -21.51 -22.53 -1.43
CA GLN A 5 -21.09 -21.34 -2.17
C GLN A 5 -21.32 -20.08 -1.33
N SER A 6 -20.39 -19.13 -1.41
CA SER A 6 -20.56 -17.81 -0.80
C SER A 6 -20.04 -16.72 -1.73
N LEU A 7 -20.76 -15.60 -1.77
CA LEU A 7 -20.37 -14.37 -2.45
C LEU A 7 -20.12 -13.30 -1.39
N GLU A 8 -18.98 -12.67 -1.45
CA GLU A 8 -18.58 -11.57 -0.57
C GLU A 8 -18.34 -10.33 -1.44
N ALA A 9 -18.93 -9.21 -1.06
CA ALA A 9 -18.67 -7.93 -1.74
C ALA A 9 -18.63 -6.81 -0.71
N GLY A 10 -17.85 -5.80 -0.98
CA GLY A 10 -17.80 -4.63 -0.12
C GLY A 10 -17.11 -3.44 -0.79
N ILE A 11 -17.33 -2.29 -0.19
CA ILE A 11 -16.72 -1.02 -0.57
C ILE A 11 -16.01 -0.43 0.63
N LYS A 12 -14.96 0.34 0.39
CA LYS A 12 -14.21 1.04 1.42
C LYS A 12 -13.79 2.41 0.91
N TYR A 13 -13.97 3.41 1.73
CA TYR A 13 -13.45 4.75 1.52
C TYR A 13 -12.58 5.16 2.69
N ILE A 14 -11.41 5.71 2.38
CA ILE A 14 -10.50 6.26 3.38
C ILE A 14 -10.12 7.67 2.94
N TYR A 15 -10.26 8.61 3.86
CA TYR A 15 -9.70 9.95 3.74
C TYR A 15 -8.63 10.14 4.80
N ARG A 16 -7.46 10.60 4.38
CA ARG A 16 -6.35 10.94 5.25
C ARG A 16 -5.90 12.35 4.96
N GLN A 17 -5.66 13.11 6.00
CA GLN A 17 -5.06 14.43 5.91
C GLN A 17 -3.94 14.53 6.92
N SER A 18 -2.80 15.06 6.50
CA SER A 18 -1.65 15.31 7.35
C SER A 18 -1.12 16.70 7.03
N ARG A 19 -0.71 17.42 8.06
CA ARG A 19 -0.01 18.68 7.94
C ARG A 19 1.36 18.55 8.59
N SER A 20 2.37 19.06 7.92
CA SER A 20 3.72 19.18 8.45
C SER A 20 4.12 20.64 8.52
N ASN A 21 4.51 21.07 9.70
CA ASN A 21 5.05 22.42 9.93
C ASN A 21 6.38 22.26 10.67
N THR A 22 7.46 22.65 10.04
CA THR A 22 8.80 22.54 10.62
C THR A 22 9.53 23.85 10.45
N ASP A 23 9.88 24.49 11.55
CA ASP A 23 10.69 25.71 11.57
C ASP A 23 12.13 25.37 11.87
N ARG A 24 13.05 25.80 11.02
CA ARG A 24 14.48 25.58 11.18
C ARG A 24 15.17 26.94 11.41
N LYS A 25 16.10 26.97 12.36
CA LYS A 25 16.96 28.12 12.59
C LYS A 25 18.40 27.71 12.32
N ALA A 26 19.15 28.56 11.64
CA ALA A 26 20.59 28.44 11.43
C ALA A 26 21.31 29.55 12.18
N PHE A 27 22.46 29.23 12.77
CA PHE A 27 23.29 30.23 13.42
C PHE A 27 24.11 30.97 12.35
N ASN A 28 23.87 32.29 12.25
CA ASN A 28 24.63 33.13 11.34
C ASN A 28 25.90 33.63 12.08
N GLN A 29 27.06 33.21 11.59
CA GLN A 29 28.34 33.56 12.19
C GLN A 29 28.69 35.05 12.05
N THR A 30 28.13 35.76 11.07
CA THR A 30 28.37 37.17 10.85
C THR A 30 27.56 38.04 11.79
N SER A 31 26.26 37.75 11.94
CA SER A 31 25.36 38.46 12.85
C SER A 31 25.42 37.96 14.29
N GLN A 32 26.08 36.82 14.56
CA GLN A 32 26.13 36.11 15.83
C GLN A 32 24.72 35.80 16.41
N MET A 33 23.74 35.61 15.53
CA MET A 33 22.34 35.35 15.90
C MET A 33 21.79 34.11 15.21
N TRP A 34 20.78 33.50 15.83
CA TRP A 34 19.98 32.46 15.21
C TRP A 34 18.95 33.11 14.27
N GLU A 35 19.08 32.86 12.99
CA GLU A 35 18.19 33.35 11.94
C GLU A 35 17.30 32.23 11.44
N GLU A 36 16.10 32.57 10.95
CA GLU A 36 15.23 31.59 10.35
C GLU A 36 15.82 31.07 9.05
N ALA A 37 15.88 29.75 8.94
CA ALA A 37 16.37 29.01 7.79
C ALA A 37 15.36 27.91 7.39
N THR A 38 14.08 28.26 7.42
CA THR A 38 12.99 27.34 7.12
C THR A 38 12.99 27.03 5.64
N PRO A 39 13.27 25.79 5.22
CA PRO A 39 13.22 25.42 3.81
C PRO A 39 11.79 25.39 3.30
N ALA A 40 11.63 25.58 1.98
CA ALA A 40 10.32 25.69 1.32
C ALA A 40 9.45 24.42 1.45
N ASP A 41 10.06 23.25 1.70
CA ASP A 41 9.39 21.98 1.90
C ASP A 41 8.93 21.71 3.35
N SER A 42 9.19 22.65 4.25
CA SER A 42 8.94 22.46 5.69
C SER A 42 7.48 22.60 6.08
N HIS A 43 6.70 23.34 5.28
CA HIS A 43 5.27 23.59 5.52
C HIS A 43 4.46 23.03 4.37
N PHE A 44 3.82 21.88 4.59
CA PHE A 44 2.97 21.27 3.56
C PHE A 44 1.75 20.57 4.13
N ASP A 45 0.68 20.59 3.37
CA ASP A 45 -0.53 19.80 3.57
C ASP A 45 -0.53 18.62 2.61
N HIS A 46 -0.77 17.43 3.14
CA HIS A 46 -0.93 16.19 2.38
C HIS A 46 -2.33 15.66 2.58
N SER A 47 -3.05 15.42 1.49
CA SER A 47 -4.36 14.76 1.50
C SER A 47 -4.36 13.53 0.60
N GLN A 48 -4.98 12.46 1.06
CA GLN A 48 -5.10 11.21 0.34
C GLN A 48 -6.52 10.67 0.45
N GLN A 49 -7.11 10.32 -0.70
CA GLN A 49 -8.41 9.67 -0.80
C GLN A 49 -8.23 8.30 -1.43
N ILE A 50 -8.76 7.27 -0.79
CA ILE A 50 -8.68 5.90 -1.27
C ILE A 50 -10.11 5.35 -1.38
N TYR A 51 -10.47 4.93 -2.60
CA TYR A 51 -11.73 4.27 -2.91
C TYR A 51 -11.43 2.84 -3.29
N SER A 52 -12.10 1.88 -2.67
CA SER A 52 -11.92 0.48 -3.05
C SER A 52 -13.24 -0.27 -3.05
N ALA A 53 -13.36 -1.18 -4.01
CA ALA A 53 -14.44 -2.16 -4.09
C ALA A 53 -13.82 -3.54 -4.22
N TYR A 54 -14.41 -4.54 -3.57
CA TYR A 54 -13.95 -5.91 -3.70
C TYR A 54 -15.14 -6.85 -3.93
N LEU A 55 -14.83 -7.93 -4.65
CA LEU A 55 -15.72 -9.04 -4.90
C LEU A 55 -14.94 -10.33 -4.69
N GLY A 56 -15.51 -11.25 -3.92
CA GLY A 56 -14.95 -12.57 -3.65
C GLY A 56 -16.01 -13.64 -3.78
N TYR A 57 -15.64 -14.76 -4.37
CA TYR A 57 -16.49 -15.92 -4.53
C TYR A 57 -15.79 -17.16 -3.98
N THR A 58 -16.49 -17.91 -3.17
CA THR A 58 -16.03 -19.17 -2.60
C THR A 58 -16.99 -20.28 -3.01
N MET A 59 -16.44 -21.40 -3.47
CA MET A 59 -17.18 -22.57 -3.88
C MET A 59 -16.50 -23.84 -3.36
N LYS A 60 -17.29 -24.80 -2.90
CA LYS A 60 -16.83 -26.14 -2.56
C LYS A 60 -17.57 -27.18 -3.39
N PHE A 61 -16.84 -28.11 -3.98
CA PHE A 61 -17.43 -29.24 -4.70
C PHE A 61 -16.59 -30.49 -4.48
N GLY A 62 -17.22 -31.49 -3.87
CA GLY A 62 -16.53 -32.71 -3.47
C GLY A 62 -15.31 -32.44 -2.59
N LYS A 63 -14.13 -32.84 -3.04
CA LYS A 63 -12.85 -32.63 -2.33
C LYS A 63 -12.17 -31.30 -2.66
N PHE A 64 -12.71 -30.51 -3.57
CA PHE A 64 -12.16 -29.22 -3.98
C PHE A 64 -12.85 -28.06 -3.28
N GLY A 65 -12.05 -27.10 -2.86
CA GLY A 65 -12.51 -25.76 -2.47
C GLY A 65 -11.78 -24.73 -3.32
N VAL A 66 -12.53 -23.77 -3.86
CA VAL A 66 -12.01 -22.65 -4.65
C VAL A 66 -12.48 -21.36 -4.02
N LYS A 67 -11.56 -20.45 -3.77
CA LYS A 67 -11.85 -19.05 -3.42
C LYS A 67 -11.14 -18.17 -4.43
N ALA A 68 -11.86 -17.30 -5.12
CA ALA A 68 -11.29 -16.32 -6.03
C ALA A 68 -11.90 -14.94 -5.74
N GLY A 69 -11.12 -13.90 -5.91
CA GLY A 69 -11.58 -12.55 -5.69
C GLY A 69 -10.67 -11.51 -6.33
N ALA A 70 -11.19 -10.30 -6.42
CA ALA A 70 -10.44 -9.15 -6.85
C ALA A 70 -10.86 -7.91 -6.06
N ARG A 71 -9.91 -6.99 -5.86
CA ARG A 71 -10.13 -5.66 -5.31
C ARG A 71 -9.68 -4.64 -6.34
N ALA A 72 -10.57 -3.73 -6.73
CA ALA A 72 -10.24 -2.52 -7.47
C ALA A 72 -10.02 -1.39 -6.46
N GLU A 73 -8.95 -0.62 -6.63
CA GLU A 73 -8.57 0.44 -5.70
C GLU A 73 -8.09 1.68 -6.46
N GLY A 74 -8.82 2.79 -6.32
CA GLY A 74 -8.43 4.12 -6.78
C GLY A 74 -7.86 4.93 -5.61
N THR A 75 -6.77 5.64 -5.83
CA THR A 75 -6.19 6.56 -4.84
C THR A 75 -5.86 7.88 -5.50
N SER A 76 -6.34 8.97 -4.92
CA SER A 76 -5.96 10.34 -5.27
C SER A 76 -5.14 10.93 -4.12
N LEU A 77 -3.94 11.39 -4.45
CA LEU A 77 -3.00 12.02 -3.53
C LEU A 77 -2.74 13.45 -3.97
N LYS A 78 -2.76 14.40 -3.03
CA LYS A 78 -2.44 15.81 -3.29
C LYS A 78 -1.53 16.32 -2.19
N VAL A 79 -0.48 17.03 -2.59
CA VAL A 79 0.45 17.73 -1.70
C VAL A 79 0.49 19.18 -2.08
N ARG A 80 0.37 20.04 -1.07
CA ARG A 80 0.41 21.51 -1.23
C ARG A 80 1.45 22.07 -0.28
N TYR A 81 2.38 22.80 -0.83
CA TYR A 81 3.41 23.54 -0.08
C TYR A 81 2.94 24.96 0.15
N GLU A 82 2.99 25.40 1.40
CA GLU A 82 2.57 26.77 1.77
C GLU A 82 3.61 27.80 1.29
N LEU A 83 4.91 27.49 1.43
CA LEU A 83 6.01 28.37 1.09
C LEU A 83 6.52 28.24 -0.35
N ALA A 84 6.09 27.21 -1.09
CA ALA A 84 6.50 26.94 -2.47
C ALA A 84 5.35 26.34 -3.28
N PRO A 85 4.33 27.14 -3.67
CA PRO A 85 3.17 26.61 -4.39
C PRO A 85 3.47 26.00 -5.77
N ASP A 86 4.57 26.37 -6.39
CA ASP A 86 5.08 25.80 -7.63
C ASP A 86 5.57 24.36 -7.49
N MET A 87 5.83 23.91 -6.26
CA MET A 87 6.18 22.53 -5.93
C MET A 87 4.95 21.64 -5.61
N ASN A 88 3.74 22.18 -5.69
CA ASN A 88 2.53 21.40 -5.50
C ASN A 88 2.46 20.26 -6.50
N PHE A 89 2.13 19.08 -6.02
CA PHE A 89 1.95 17.93 -6.90
C PHE A 89 0.77 17.05 -6.44
N GLY A 90 0.32 16.19 -7.35
CA GLY A 90 -0.66 15.16 -7.07
C GLY A 90 -0.39 13.94 -7.92
N ASN A 91 -0.87 12.80 -7.45
CA ASN A 91 -0.79 11.56 -8.21
C ASN A 91 -2.07 10.74 -8.00
N ASP A 92 -2.56 10.15 -9.09
CA ASP A 92 -3.73 9.31 -9.11
C ASP A 92 -3.32 7.88 -9.51
N TYR A 93 -3.74 6.91 -8.72
CA TYR A 93 -3.45 5.49 -8.94
C TYR A 93 -4.75 4.74 -9.17
N PHE A 94 -4.70 3.75 -10.05
CA PHE A 94 -5.76 2.76 -10.19
C PHE A 94 -5.15 1.37 -10.32
N ASP A 95 -5.50 0.49 -9.38
CA ASP A 95 -4.96 -0.85 -9.28
C ASP A 95 -6.06 -1.89 -9.16
N VAL A 96 -5.89 -3.04 -9.84
CA VAL A 96 -6.71 -4.22 -9.65
C VAL A 96 -5.86 -5.31 -9.03
N VAL A 97 -6.30 -5.84 -7.90
CA VAL A 97 -5.56 -6.75 -7.03
C VAL A 97 -6.29 -8.08 -6.95
N PRO A 98 -5.97 -9.05 -7.83
CA PRO A 98 -6.57 -10.37 -7.82
C PRO A 98 -5.99 -11.26 -6.72
N SER A 99 -6.77 -12.25 -6.28
CA SER A 99 -6.36 -13.34 -5.41
C SER A 99 -7.14 -14.61 -5.74
N ALA A 100 -6.50 -15.76 -5.59
CA ALA A 100 -7.13 -17.05 -5.77
C ALA A 100 -6.52 -18.08 -4.83
N VAL A 101 -7.36 -18.98 -4.32
CA VAL A 101 -6.92 -20.13 -3.53
C VAL A 101 -7.67 -21.36 -4.00
N VAL A 102 -6.95 -22.41 -4.30
CA VAL A 102 -7.49 -23.72 -4.58
C VAL A 102 -7.04 -24.66 -3.48
N SER A 103 -7.96 -25.38 -2.87
CA SER A 103 -7.69 -26.39 -1.85
C SER A 103 -8.19 -27.74 -2.31
N TYR A 104 -7.44 -28.79 -2.02
CA TYR A 104 -7.79 -30.17 -2.31
C TYR A 104 -7.65 -31.04 -1.07
N GLN A 105 -8.74 -31.68 -0.67
CA GLN A 105 -8.78 -32.61 0.46
C GLN A 105 -8.33 -33.98 0.00
N LEU A 106 -7.07 -34.34 0.29
CA LEU A 106 -6.48 -35.63 -0.05
C LEU A 106 -7.14 -36.74 0.75
N SER A 107 -7.27 -36.57 2.07
CA SER A 107 -7.94 -37.48 3.01
C SER A 107 -8.64 -36.68 4.11
N MET A 108 -9.29 -37.32 5.06
CA MET A 108 -9.93 -36.65 6.22
C MET A 108 -8.91 -35.85 7.06
N SER A 109 -7.63 -36.21 6.99
CA SER A 109 -6.57 -35.59 7.78
C SER A 109 -5.54 -34.82 6.94
N GLN A 110 -5.67 -34.78 5.62
CA GLN A 110 -4.64 -34.19 4.74
C GLN A 110 -5.26 -33.23 3.74
N GLN A 111 -4.69 -32.04 3.62
CA GLN A 111 -5.12 -31.00 2.70
C GLN A 111 -3.93 -30.38 1.97
N LEU A 112 -4.09 -30.17 0.67
CA LEU A 112 -3.18 -29.40 -0.16
C LEU A 112 -3.87 -28.08 -0.52
N ARG A 113 -3.13 -26.94 -0.46
CA ARG A 113 -3.64 -25.61 -0.80
C ARG A 113 -2.63 -24.89 -1.66
N LEU A 114 -3.08 -24.42 -2.82
CA LEU A 114 -2.34 -23.52 -3.71
C LEU A 114 -2.99 -22.16 -3.66
N GLY A 115 -2.20 -21.15 -3.33
CA GLY A 115 -2.64 -19.75 -3.26
C GLY A 115 -1.88 -18.86 -4.23
N TYR A 116 -2.59 -17.91 -4.81
CA TYR A 116 -2.04 -16.78 -5.55
C TYR A 116 -2.59 -15.49 -4.97
N ASN A 117 -1.72 -14.52 -4.76
CA ASN A 117 -2.14 -13.17 -4.36
C ASN A 117 -1.25 -12.10 -4.98
N MET A 118 -1.86 -11.04 -5.43
CA MET A 118 -1.18 -9.79 -5.76
C MET A 118 -1.24 -8.84 -4.56
N ARG A 119 -0.20 -8.05 -4.38
CA ARG A 119 -0.15 -6.94 -3.43
C ARG A 119 0.32 -5.69 -4.13
N ILE A 120 -0.15 -4.54 -3.67
CA ILE A 120 0.30 -3.23 -4.14
C ILE A 120 0.90 -2.47 -2.97
N GLN A 121 1.98 -1.74 -3.25
CA GLN A 121 2.59 -0.81 -2.32
C GLN A 121 2.79 0.52 -3.04
N ARG A 122 2.19 1.58 -2.52
CA ARG A 122 2.34 2.92 -3.07
C ARG A 122 3.58 3.58 -2.52
N PRO A 123 4.29 4.38 -3.34
CA PRO A 123 5.42 5.15 -2.87
C PRO A 123 5.01 6.06 -1.71
N GLY A 124 5.86 6.12 -0.68
CA GLY A 124 5.70 7.10 0.39
C GLY A 124 5.98 8.52 -0.11
N ILE A 125 5.46 9.52 0.60
CA ILE A 125 5.59 10.95 0.24
C ILE A 125 7.05 11.38 -0.01
N TRP A 126 8.00 10.80 0.70
CA TRP A 126 9.43 11.10 0.55
C TRP A 126 9.98 10.72 -0.83
N TYR A 127 9.47 9.64 -1.43
CA TYR A 127 9.86 9.22 -2.78
C TYR A 127 9.18 10.04 -3.88
N LEU A 128 8.06 10.68 -3.55
CA LEU A 128 7.26 11.49 -4.48
C LEU A 128 7.64 12.96 -4.43
N ASN A 129 8.27 13.43 -3.34
CA ASN A 129 8.56 14.84 -3.11
C ASN A 129 9.61 15.36 -4.12
N PRO A 130 9.27 16.27 -5.04
CA PRO A 130 10.19 16.80 -6.04
C PRO A 130 11.23 17.77 -5.48
N TYR A 131 11.10 18.15 -4.19
CA TYR A 131 12.04 19.05 -3.55
C TYR A 131 13.46 18.49 -3.56
N VAL A 132 14.40 19.33 -4.02
CA VAL A 132 15.82 18.98 -4.02
C VAL A 132 16.43 19.32 -2.66
N SER A 133 16.71 18.31 -1.86
CA SER A 133 17.42 18.48 -0.60
C SER A 133 18.93 18.59 -0.87
N ASN A 134 19.49 19.74 -0.53
CA ASN A 134 20.92 20.06 -0.63
C ASN A 134 21.53 20.38 0.76
N ALA A 135 20.94 19.86 1.82
CA ALA A 135 21.42 20.06 3.19
C ALA A 135 22.86 19.56 3.36
N ASP A 136 23.23 18.55 2.61
CA ASP A 136 24.62 18.10 2.42
C ASP A 136 24.99 18.29 0.95
N PRO A 137 25.92 19.21 0.61
CA PRO A 137 26.33 19.45 -0.77
C PRO A 137 26.94 18.24 -1.48
N GLN A 138 27.41 17.24 -0.72
CA GLN A 138 27.95 15.99 -1.25
C GLN A 138 26.88 14.91 -1.45
N ASN A 139 25.65 15.13 -0.95
CA ASN A 139 24.57 14.17 -1.03
C ASN A 139 23.25 14.87 -1.35
N ILE A 140 22.99 15.06 -2.62
CA ILE A 140 21.75 15.66 -3.12
C ILE A 140 20.71 14.57 -3.30
N SER A 141 19.51 14.76 -2.74
CA SER A 141 18.38 13.84 -2.88
C SER A 141 17.11 14.56 -3.32
N TYR A 142 16.36 13.93 -4.18
CA TYR A 142 15.03 14.39 -4.61
C TYR A 142 14.15 13.18 -4.95
N GLY A 143 12.83 13.35 -4.86
CA GLY A 143 11.86 12.34 -5.23
C GLY A 143 11.35 12.51 -6.65
N ASN A 144 10.59 11.51 -7.11
CA ASN A 144 9.90 11.53 -8.40
C ASN A 144 8.39 11.44 -8.17
N SER A 145 7.66 12.52 -8.45
CA SER A 145 6.20 12.59 -8.27
C SER A 145 5.41 11.65 -9.21
N ASN A 146 6.05 11.12 -10.25
CA ASN A 146 5.42 10.24 -11.25
C ASN A 146 5.65 8.74 -10.98
N LEU A 147 6.07 8.37 -9.76
CA LEU A 147 6.24 6.95 -9.42
C LEU A 147 4.89 6.24 -9.34
N ASP A 148 4.82 5.08 -9.96
CA ASP A 148 3.67 4.17 -9.91
C ASP A 148 3.67 3.28 -8.66
N SER A 149 2.54 2.59 -8.44
CA SER A 149 2.43 1.56 -7.41
C SER A 149 3.34 0.37 -7.72
N GLU A 150 4.13 -0.07 -6.75
CA GLU A 150 4.84 -1.34 -6.82
C GLU A 150 3.84 -2.50 -6.74
N LYS A 151 3.98 -3.50 -7.63
CA LYS A 151 3.14 -4.69 -7.70
C LYS A 151 3.95 -5.94 -7.40
N SER A 152 3.53 -6.66 -6.37
CA SER A 152 4.17 -7.90 -5.93
C SER A 152 3.21 -9.07 -6.13
N ASN A 153 3.67 -10.13 -6.79
CA ASN A 153 2.91 -11.35 -7.03
C ASN A 153 3.48 -12.47 -6.17
N GLY A 154 2.62 -13.13 -5.41
CA GLY A 154 2.99 -14.25 -4.56
C GLY A 154 2.24 -15.51 -4.94
N VAL A 155 2.96 -16.62 -5.01
CA VAL A 155 2.40 -17.97 -5.12
C VAL A 155 2.88 -18.78 -3.94
N ASN A 156 1.97 -19.47 -3.28
CA ASN A 156 2.27 -20.30 -2.12
C ASN A 156 1.59 -21.67 -2.23
N LEU A 157 2.32 -22.71 -1.89
CA LEU A 157 1.83 -24.08 -1.81
C LEU A 157 1.96 -24.53 -0.36
N ASN A 158 0.85 -24.93 0.24
CA ASN A 158 0.81 -25.45 1.61
C ASN A 158 0.28 -26.88 1.64
N TYR A 159 0.92 -27.73 2.40
CA TYR A 159 0.46 -29.05 2.72
C TYR A 159 0.24 -29.17 4.22
N SER A 160 -0.92 -29.62 4.63
CA SER A 160 -1.32 -29.75 6.04
C SER A 160 -1.72 -31.16 6.37
N ILE A 161 -1.23 -31.67 7.50
CA ILE A 161 -1.63 -32.96 8.10
C ILE A 161 -2.19 -32.67 9.50
N PHE A 162 -3.37 -33.20 9.78
CA PHE A 162 -4.04 -33.15 11.09
C PHE A 162 -4.20 -34.57 11.62
N ALA A 163 -3.48 -34.94 12.66
CA ALA A 163 -3.62 -36.21 13.36
C ALA A 163 -4.13 -35.94 14.78
N GLN A 164 -4.72 -36.95 15.41
CA GLN A 164 -5.30 -36.79 16.76
C GLN A 164 -4.30 -36.27 17.82
N LYS A 165 -3.01 -36.49 17.63
CA LYS A 165 -1.94 -36.13 18.60
C LYS A 165 -0.96 -35.09 18.08
N PHE A 166 -0.95 -34.76 16.79
CA PHE A 166 -0.07 -33.75 16.21
C PHE A 166 -0.69 -33.10 14.98
N SER A 167 -0.28 -31.86 14.70
CA SER A 167 -0.58 -31.16 13.45
C SER A 167 0.74 -30.69 12.83
N PHE A 168 0.84 -30.79 11.50
CA PHE A 168 1.94 -30.27 10.72
C PHE A 168 1.39 -29.40 9.59
N ASN A 169 2.00 -28.25 9.37
CA ASN A 169 1.66 -27.30 8.31
C ASN A 169 2.96 -26.68 7.78
N THR A 170 3.11 -26.65 6.44
CA THR A 170 4.29 -26.07 5.76
C THR A 170 3.89 -24.79 5.05
#